data_dd33615ffaaf3768514f08be2183436a
#
_entry.id   dd33615ffaaf3768514f08be2183436a
#
_cell.length_a   1.000
_cell.length_b   1.000
_cell.length_c   1.000
_cell.angle_alpha   90.00
_cell.angle_beta   90.00
_cell.angle_gamma   90.00
#
_symmetry.space_group_name_H-M   'P 1'
#
loop_
_entity.id
_entity.type
_entity.pdbx_description
1 polymer ?
#
loop_
_entity_poly.entity_id
_entity_poly.type
_entity_poly.pdbx_seq_one_letter_code
_entity_poly.pdbx_strand_id
1 'polypeptide(L)'
;MRGYLKMQTPATQAKWLYNARFPPLAYRAMQLADFDFHLPEHLIAQQPPERRGSSRLLDARPGRPLCDRQFAELPNLLEAGDLLVFNNTKVMKARLFGRKASGGRIEALIERVLDEHVALAHIRSSKSPKPGSLLEFDGGIRAQMEEREGELFKLRFSGSLNVYQILEQTGRLPLPPYIERAADAADDERYQTVYAKHQGAVAAPTAGLHFTPELLDQLQANGIRRAEVTLHVGAGTFQPVRSENIAEHKMHKEWYSIPAETVEAIKETKANGKRVWAVGTTSMRSLEAAAQSGHLQAGEGDTDIFITPGYRFQVADGLITNFHLPKSTLLMLVSAFSGVEHIRAAYRHAIEQQYRFFSYGDAMLLTRAEAI
;
A
#
# COMPACT_ATOMS: atom_id res chain seq x y z
N MET A 1 -37.65 -56.30 -20.35
CA MET A 1 -36.99 -55.75 -19.12
C MET A 1 -35.89 -54.77 -19.56
N ARG A 2 -36.15 -53.49 -19.44
CA ARG A 2 -35.20 -52.45 -19.83
C ARG A 2 -34.61 -51.84 -18.55
N GLY A 3 -33.30 -52.06 -18.34
CA GLY A 3 -32.55 -51.48 -17.24
C GLY A 3 -32.12 -50.03 -17.56
N TYR A 4 -32.55 -49.09 -16.74
CA TYR A 4 -32.08 -47.69 -16.79
C TYR A 4 -30.72 -47.58 -16.12
N LEU A 5 -29.69 -47.29 -16.90
CA LEU A 5 -28.41 -46.81 -16.40
C LEU A 5 -28.57 -45.36 -15.97
N LYS A 6 -28.48 -45.10 -14.66
CA LYS A 6 -28.31 -43.75 -14.11
C LYS A 6 -26.85 -43.29 -14.33
N MET A 7 -26.65 -42.32 -15.18
CA MET A 7 -25.41 -41.55 -15.22
C MET A 7 -25.27 -40.76 -13.91
N GLN A 8 -24.27 -41.09 -13.12
CA GLN A 8 -23.81 -40.28 -12.01
C GLN A 8 -22.81 -39.27 -12.57
N THR A 9 -23.13 -37.99 -12.49
CA THR A 9 -22.18 -36.87 -12.64
C THR A 9 -21.20 -36.89 -11.47
N PRO A 10 -19.89 -36.77 -11.69
CA PRO A 10 -18.95 -36.62 -10.59
C PRO A 10 -19.00 -35.19 -10.05
N ALA A 11 -19.75 -34.99 -8.96
CA ALA A 11 -19.57 -33.84 -8.11
C ALA A 11 -18.20 -33.95 -7.45
N THR A 12 -17.23 -33.24 -7.97
CA THR A 12 -15.90 -33.14 -7.40
C THR A 12 -16.01 -32.37 -6.07
N GLN A 13 -16.11 -33.15 -5.00
CA GLN A 13 -15.97 -32.63 -3.64
C GLN A 13 -14.54 -32.17 -3.44
N ALA A 14 -14.27 -30.88 -3.66
CA ALA A 14 -13.17 -30.19 -3.01
C ALA A 14 -13.56 -30.04 -1.53
N LYS A 15 -13.38 -31.09 -0.74
CA LYS A 15 -13.39 -31.04 0.72
C LYS A 15 -12.16 -30.23 1.13
N TRP A 16 -12.39 -28.96 1.42
CA TRP A 16 -11.43 -28.13 2.13
C TRP A 16 -11.19 -28.76 3.51
N LEU A 17 -10.02 -29.40 3.67
CA LEU A 17 -9.52 -29.83 4.96
C LEU A 17 -9.15 -28.59 5.80
N TYR A 18 -10.15 -28.00 6.45
CA TYR A 18 -9.97 -26.98 7.48
C TYR A 18 -10.65 -27.46 8.76
N ASN A 19 -10.14 -28.56 9.32
CA ASN A 19 -10.43 -29.00 10.68
C ASN A 19 -9.13 -29.09 11.50
N ALA A 20 -8.36 -28.01 11.53
CA ALA A 20 -7.45 -27.77 12.62
C ALA A 20 -8.21 -26.91 13.64
N ARG A 21 -8.55 -27.48 14.79
CA ARG A 21 -9.02 -26.77 15.99
C ARG A 21 -7.88 -25.86 16.46
N PHE A 22 -7.81 -24.66 15.89
CA PHE A 22 -6.96 -23.62 16.48
C PHE A 22 -7.67 -23.09 17.72
N PRO A 23 -6.98 -22.97 18.86
CA PRO A 23 -7.51 -22.27 20.02
C PRO A 23 -7.87 -20.83 19.61
N PRO A 24 -8.85 -20.20 20.27
CA PRO A 24 -9.17 -18.80 20.03
C PRO A 24 -7.90 -17.96 20.04
N LEU A 25 -7.73 -17.07 19.06
CA LEU A 25 -6.53 -16.22 18.85
C LEU A 25 -6.12 -15.40 20.09
N ALA A 26 -6.99 -15.29 21.07
CA ALA A 26 -6.77 -14.56 22.34
C ALA A 26 -5.68 -15.16 23.27
N TYR A 27 -5.19 -16.37 23.03
CA TYR A 27 -4.31 -17.07 23.96
C TYR A 27 -2.94 -17.52 23.43
N ARG A 28 -2.60 -17.22 22.17
CA ARG A 28 -1.27 -17.51 21.63
C ARG A 28 -0.69 -16.32 20.87
N ALA A 29 0.63 -16.25 20.83
CA ALA A 29 1.32 -15.31 19.94
C ALA A 29 0.90 -15.57 18.49
N MET A 30 0.53 -14.50 17.76
CA MET A 30 0.15 -14.60 16.36
C MET A 30 1.37 -14.98 15.52
N GLN A 31 1.14 -15.90 14.61
CA GLN A 31 2.14 -16.40 13.68
C GLN A 31 1.86 -15.87 12.29
N LEU A 32 2.89 -15.79 11.46
CA LEU A 32 2.77 -15.41 10.04
C LEU A 32 1.73 -16.27 9.30
N ALA A 33 1.66 -17.56 9.61
CA ALA A 33 0.70 -18.51 9.06
C ALA A 33 -0.78 -18.15 9.35
N ASP A 34 -1.08 -17.38 10.38
CA ASP A 34 -2.44 -16.93 10.68
C ASP A 34 -3.01 -15.96 9.61
N PHE A 35 -2.10 -15.35 8.84
CA PHE A 35 -2.38 -14.41 7.76
C PHE A 35 -2.12 -15.01 6.38
N ASP A 36 -2.10 -16.36 6.29
CA ASP A 36 -1.96 -17.07 5.03
C ASP A 36 -3.31 -17.42 4.43
N PHE A 37 -3.38 -17.37 3.11
CA PHE A 37 -4.52 -17.86 2.33
C PHE A 37 -4.06 -18.17 0.91
N HIS A 38 -4.77 -19.06 0.23
CA HIS A 38 -4.49 -19.36 -1.16
C HIS A 38 -5.06 -18.25 -2.06
N LEU A 39 -4.18 -17.53 -2.74
CA LEU A 39 -4.52 -16.53 -3.75
C LEU A 39 -4.18 -17.07 -5.13
N PRO A 40 -5.15 -17.31 -6.02
CA PRO A 40 -4.88 -17.66 -7.41
C PRO A 40 -4.10 -16.55 -8.13
N GLU A 41 -3.00 -16.88 -8.78
CA GLU A 41 -2.10 -15.91 -9.43
C GLU A 41 -2.82 -15.01 -10.45
N HIS A 42 -3.79 -15.56 -11.20
CA HIS A 42 -4.56 -14.81 -12.20
C HIS A 42 -5.41 -13.67 -11.61
N LEU A 43 -5.64 -13.66 -10.29
CA LEU A 43 -6.33 -12.57 -9.60
C LEU A 43 -5.41 -11.40 -9.27
N ILE A 44 -4.09 -11.57 -9.32
CA ILE A 44 -3.13 -10.48 -9.12
C ILE A 44 -3.11 -9.61 -10.38
N ALA A 45 -3.61 -8.39 -10.25
CA ALA A 45 -3.76 -7.49 -11.40
C ALA A 45 -2.41 -7.03 -11.97
N GLN A 46 -2.13 -7.40 -13.21
CA GLN A 46 -0.91 -7.02 -13.92
C GLN A 46 -1.04 -5.67 -14.65
N GLN A 47 -2.26 -5.22 -14.90
CA GLN A 47 -2.59 -3.99 -15.61
C GLN A 47 -3.64 -3.20 -14.83
N PRO A 48 -3.62 -1.85 -14.86
CA PRO A 48 -4.72 -1.07 -14.34
C PRO A 48 -6.02 -1.39 -15.12
N PRO A 49 -7.20 -1.13 -14.52
CA PRO A 49 -8.45 -1.23 -15.28
C PRO A 49 -8.40 -0.27 -16.47
N GLU A 50 -9.06 -0.60 -17.58
CA GLU A 50 -9.04 0.18 -18.81
C GLU A 50 -9.36 1.67 -18.56
N ARG A 51 -10.39 1.93 -17.75
CA ARG A 51 -10.75 3.27 -17.31
C ARG A 51 -10.53 3.43 -15.80
N ARG A 52 -9.86 4.51 -15.37
CA ARG A 52 -9.73 4.86 -13.95
C ARG A 52 -11.11 5.04 -13.34
N GLY A 53 -11.32 4.54 -12.11
CA GLY A 53 -12.61 4.59 -11.40
C GLY A 53 -13.59 3.46 -11.73
N SER A 54 -13.25 2.54 -12.67
CA SER A 54 -14.11 1.40 -13.03
C SER A 54 -13.84 0.12 -12.22
N SER A 55 -13.03 0.20 -11.17
CA SER A 55 -12.77 -0.93 -10.26
C SER A 55 -14.01 -1.27 -9.43
N ARG A 56 -14.06 -2.51 -8.95
CA ARG A 56 -15.06 -2.97 -7.99
C ARG A 56 -14.71 -2.48 -6.59
N LEU A 57 -15.73 -2.40 -5.74
CA LEU A 57 -15.62 -2.07 -4.33
C LEU A 57 -16.39 -3.11 -3.52
N LEU A 58 -15.72 -3.85 -2.65
CA LEU A 58 -16.40 -4.69 -1.68
C LEU A 58 -16.77 -3.83 -0.44
N ASP A 59 -18.06 -3.58 -0.23
CA ASP A 59 -18.54 -3.05 1.04
C ASP A 59 -18.47 -4.17 2.08
N ALA A 60 -17.37 -4.16 2.83
CA ALA A 60 -17.05 -5.15 3.86
C ALA A 60 -17.00 -4.49 5.25
N ARG A 61 -17.95 -3.61 5.54
CA ARG A 61 -18.08 -3.01 6.87
C ARG A 61 -18.61 -4.04 7.86
N PRO A 62 -17.95 -4.30 9.00
CA PRO A 62 -18.41 -5.25 10.00
C PRO A 62 -19.85 -4.97 10.47
N GLY A 63 -20.56 -6.03 10.85
CA GLY A 63 -21.97 -5.95 11.27
C GLY A 63 -22.98 -5.84 10.12
N ARG A 64 -22.53 -5.90 8.86
CA ARG A 64 -23.37 -5.88 7.65
C ARG A 64 -23.01 -7.06 6.74
N PRO A 65 -23.93 -7.52 5.87
CA PRO A 65 -23.61 -8.46 4.81
C PRO A 65 -22.55 -7.87 3.86
N LEU A 66 -21.65 -8.72 3.37
CA LEU A 66 -20.72 -8.34 2.30
C LEU A 66 -21.53 -7.97 1.04
N CYS A 67 -21.21 -6.84 0.41
CA CYS A 67 -21.96 -6.33 -0.73
C CYS A 67 -21.02 -5.88 -1.85
N ASP A 68 -21.18 -6.50 -3.03
CA ASP A 68 -20.45 -6.14 -4.22
C ASP A 68 -20.97 -4.84 -4.82
N ARG A 69 -20.06 -3.88 -5.04
CA ARG A 69 -20.31 -2.53 -5.53
C ARG A 69 -19.34 -2.16 -6.65
N GLN A 70 -19.61 -1.06 -7.31
CA GLN A 70 -18.63 -0.34 -8.12
C GLN A 70 -18.00 0.78 -7.29
N PHE A 71 -16.71 1.07 -7.52
CA PHE A 71 -16.03 2.14 -6.78
C PHE A 71 -16.69 3.51 -6.97
N ALA A 72 -17.28 3.75 -8.14
CA ALA A 72 -18.06 4.94 -8.44
C ALA A 72 -19.29 5.15 -7.55
N GLU A 73 -19.76 4.11 -6.82
CA GLU A 73 -20.86 4.22 -5.86
C GLU A 73 -20.43 4.77 -4.49
N LEU A 74 -19.12 4.97 -4.26
CA LEU A 74 -18.57 5.44 -2.99
C LEU A 74 -19.29 6.67 -2.42
N PRO A 75 -19.68 7.70 -3.22
CA PRO A 75 -20.41 8.85 -2.71
C PRO A 75 -21.75 8.52 -2.02
N ASN A 76 -22.36 7.38 -2.38
CA ASN A 76 -23.63 6.92 -1.80
C ASN A 76 -23.42 6.08 -0.52
N LEU A 77 -22.18 5.71 -0.20
CA LEU A 77 -21.81 4.87 0.94
C LEU A 77 -21.28 5.68 2.13
N LEU A 78 -20.94 6.94 1.89
CA LEU A 78 -20.45 7.90 2.87
C LEU A 78 -21.56 8.90 3.24
N GLU A 79 -21.36 9.63 4.34
CA GLU A 79 -22.33 10.62 4.83
C GLU A 79 -21.79 12.04 4.70
N ALA A 80 -22.67 12.99 4.44
CA ALA A 80 -22.29 14.41 4.46
C ALA A 80 -21.64 14.77 5.80
N GLY A 81 -20.50 15.45 5.74
CA GLY A 81 -19.64 15.77 6.88
C GLY A 81 -18.54 14.76 7.16
N ASP A 82 -18.58 13.54 6.57
CA ASP A 82 -17.44 12.61 6.62
C ASP A 82 -16.19 13.25 5.99
N LEU A 83 -15.02 12.88 6.49
CA LEU A 83 -13.71 13.37 6.02
C LEU A 83 -12.90 12.23 5.43
N LEU A 84 -12.49 12.34 4.17
CA LEU A 84 -11.51 11.46 3.52
C LEU A 84 -10.10 12.03 3.69
N VAL A 85 -9.17 11.25 4.21
CA VAL A 85 -7.76 11.62 4.36
C VAL A 85 -6.91 10.87 3.35
N PHE A 86 -6.29 11.61 2.45
CA PHE A 86 -5.51 11.09 1.33
C PHE A 86 -4.01 11.21 1.56
N ASN A 87 -3.24 10.26 1.05
CA ASN A 87 -1.79 10.40 0.95
C ASN A 87 -1.44 11.05 -0.40
N ASN A 88 -0.96 12.28 -0.39
CA ASN A 88 -0.65 13.08 -1.57
C ASN A 88 0.80 12.91 -2.09
N THR A 89 1.48 11.85 -1.64
CA THR A 89 2.83 11.57 -2.15
C THR A 89 2.83 11.30 -3.65
N LYS A 90 3.91 11.72 -4.32
CA LYS A 90 4.15 11.49 -5.75
C LYS A 90 5.27 10.48 -5.93
N VAL A 91 5.02 9.47 -6.76
CA VAL A 91 6.01 8.43 -7.08
C VAL A 91 7.13 9.02 -7.95
N MET A 92 8.37 8.68 -7.62
CA MET A 92 9.55 9.03 -8.40
C MET A 92 9.85 7.97 -9.45
N LYS A 93 10.50 8.35 -10.54
CA LYS A 93 11.15 7.40 -11.48
C LYS A 93 12.44 6.85 -10.85
N ALA A 94 12.30 6.23 -9.69
CA ALA A 94 13.38 5.95 -8.75
C ALA A 94 14.39 4.90 -9.21
N ARG A 95 14.19 4.23 -10.36
CA ARG A 95 15.04 3.14 -10.86
C ARG A 95 16.03 3.66 -11.89
N LEU A 96 17.32 3.57 -11.57
CA LEU A 96 18.43 3.95 -12.43
C LEU A 96 19.21 2.72 -12.86
N PHE A 97 19.61 2.66 -14.13
CA PHE A 97 20.49 1.63 -14.68
C PHE A 97 21.86 2.21 -15.00
N GLY A 98 22.91 1.40 -14.83
CA GLY A 98 24.25 1.89 -15.06
C GLY A 98 25.31 0.81 -14.94
N ARG A 99 26.56 1.26 -14.77
CA ARG A 99 27.75 0.41 -14.65
C ARG A 99 28.70 0.93 -13.58
N LYS A 100 29.46 0.02 -12.99
CA LYS A 100 30.63 0.34 -12.18
C LYS A 100 31.81 0.68 -13.09
N ALA A 101 32.81 1.38 -12.59
CA ALA A 101 34.08 1.62 -13.30
C ALA A 101 34.73 0.33 -13.83
N SER A 102 34.49 -0.83 -13.17
CA SER A 102 34.94 -2.15 -13.62
C SER A 102 34.12 -2.76 -14.77
N GLY A 103 33.12 -2.03 -15.32
CA GLY A 103 32.24 -2.49 -16.39
C GLY A 103 31.01 -3.31 -15.92
N GLY A 104 30.97 -3.73 -14.65
CA GLY A 104 29.85 -4.53 -14.11
C GLY A 104 28.54 -3.72 -14.07
N ARG A 105 27.45 -4.32 -14.57
CA ARG A 105 26.11 -3.70 -14.57
C ARG A 105 25.61 -3.47 -13.13
N ILE A 106 24.89 -2.38 -12.94
CA ILE A 106 24.19 -2.03 -11.71
C ILE A 106 22.78 -1.57 -12.02
N GLU A 107 21.88 -1.83 -11.07
CA GLU A 107 20.58 -1.22 -10.95
C GLU A 107 20.51 -0.57 -9.57
N ALA A 108 20.21 0.72 -9.53
CA ALA A 108 19.98 1.45 -8.29
C ALA A 108 18.50 1.82 -8.20
N LEU A 109 17.89 1.50 -7.06
CA LEU A 109 16.55 1.93 -6.72
C LEU A 109 16.68 2.97 -5.61
N ILE A 110 16.43 4.22 -5.93
CA ILE A 110 16.50 5.33 -4.96
C ILE A 110 15.38 5.15 -3.94
N GLU A 111 15.75 5.00 -2.68
CA GLU A 111 14.83 4.82 -1.55
C GLU A 111 14.41 6.16 -0.94
N ARG A 112 15.41 7.05 -0.75
CA ARG A 112 15.18 8.37 -0.12
C ARG A 112 16.18 9.39 -0.66
N VAL A 113 15.71 10.56 -1.02
CA VAL A 113 16.55 11.72 -1.31
C VAL A 113 16.86 12.42 0.00
N LEU A 114 18.15 12.63 0.32
CA LEU A 114 18.61 13.24 1.56
C LEU A 114 18.88 14.73 1.40
N ASP A 115 19.46 15.11 0.26
CA ASP A 115 19.69 16.51 -0.14
C ASP A 115 19.66 16.62 -1.67
N GLU A 116 20.01 17.78 -2.21
CA GLU A 116 19.98 18.04 -3.66
C GLU A 116 20.81 17.04 -4.47
N HIS A 117 21.90 16.52 -3.91
CA HIS A 117 22.84 15.65 -4.62
C HIS A 117 23.07 14.30 -3.93
N VAL A 118 22.42 14.02 -2.82
CA VAL A 118 22.63 12.78 -2.06
C VAL A 118 21.34 11.99 -1.90
N ALA A 119 21.44 10.69 -2.14
CA ALA A 119 20.31 9.77 -1.95
C ALA A 119 20.77 8.45 -1.34
N LEU A 120 19.86 7.80 -0.63
CA LEU A 120 19.95 6.41 -0.24
C LEU A 120 19.31 5.52 -1.32
N ALA A 121 19.96 4.41 -1.66
CA ALA A 121 19.50 3.52 -2.70
C ALA A 121 19.75 2.05 -2.35
N HIS A 122 18.86 1.17 -2.80
CA HIS A 122 19.17 -0.24 -2.95
C HIS A 122 20.01 -0.42 -4.24
N ILE A 123 21.09 -1.21 -4.19
CA ILE A 123 21.89 -1.51 -5.38
C ILE A 123 21.91 -3.01 -5.66
N ARG A 124 21.42 -3.36 -6.83
CA ARG A 124 21.53 -4.72 -7.38
C ARG A 124 22.73 -4.79 -8.30
N SER A 125 23.67 -5.68 -7.99
CA SER A 125 24.88 -5.93 -8.79
C SER A 125 25.47 -7.29 -8.43
N SER A 126 26.30 -7.85 -9.32
CA SER A 126 27.01 -9.12 -9.07
C SER A 126 27.96 -9.06 -7.86
N LYS A 127 28.60 -7.91 -7.65
CA LYS A 127 29.42 -7.59 -6.47
C LYS A 127 29.07 -6.19 -6.02
N SER A 128 28.73 -6.01 -4.76
CA SER A 128 28.39 -4.70 -4.18
C SER A 128 29.50 -3.68 -4.39
N PRO A 129 29.20 -2.42 -4.75
CA PRO A 129 30.20 -1.37 -4.79
C PRO A 129 30.76 -1.11 -3.39
N LYS A 130 32.03 -0.76 -3.31
CA LYS A 130 32.69 -0.37 -2.05
C LYS A 130 32.64 1.15 -1.88
N PRO A 131 32.78 1.68 -0.65
CA PRO A 131 32.97 3.10 -0.44
C PRO A 131 34.07 3.67 -1.35
N GLY A 132 33.81 4.86 -1.92
CA GLY A 132 34.68 5.49 -2.93
C GLY A 132 34.48 5.02 -4.37
N SER A 133 33.68 3.95 -4.61
CA SER A 133 33.41 3.46 -5.98
C SER A 133 32.66 4.50 -6.81
N LEU A 134 33.13 4.73 -8.03
CA LEU A 134 32.43 5.54 -9.03
C LEU A 134 31.43 4.67 -9.80
N LEU A 135 30.23 5.19 -9.94
CA LEU A 135 29.11 4.59 -10.66
C LEU A 135 28.73 5.53 -11.79
N GLU A 136 28.48 4.97 -12.97
CA GLU A 136 28.02 5.72 -14.13
C GLU A 136 26.67 5.16 -14.56
N PHE A 137 25.65 6.00 -14.50
CA PHE A 137 24.29 5.67 -14.88
C PHE A 137 23.98 6.15 -16.32
N ASP A 138 22.88 5.65 -16.88
CA ASP A 138 22.38 6.06 -18.18
C ASP A 138 22.30 7.60 -18.27
N GLY A 139 22.46 8.17 -19.47
CA GLY A 139 22.50 9.63 -19.64
C GLY A 139 23.80 10.29 -19.17
N GLY A 140 24.85 9.52 -18.87
CA GLY A 140 26.15 10.06 -18.43
C GLY A 140 26.18 10.57 -16.99
N ILE A 141 25.15 10.23 -16.20
CA ILE A 141 25.02 10.61 -14.79
C ILE A 141 26.06 9.83 -13.97
N ARG A 142 26.81 10.55 -13.13
CA ARG A 142 27.83 9.96 -12.27
C ARG A 142 27.48 10.12 -10.81
N ALA A 143 27.75 9.09 -10.02
CA ALA A 143 27.66 9.14 -8.58
C ALA A 143 28.83 8.41 -7.93
N GLN A 144 29.20 8.87 -6.73
CA GLN A 144 30.13 8.19 -5.85
C GLN A 144 29.34 7.48 -4.75
N MET A 145 29.63 6.22 -4.53
CA MET A 145 29.14 5.48 -3.36
C MET A 145 29.98 5.92 -2.16
N GLU A 146 29.35 6.62 -1.21
CA GLU A 146 30.04 7.17 -0.04
C GLU A 146 30.16 6.14 1.08
N GLU A 147 29.03 5.60 1.51
CA GLU A 147 28.98 4.66 2.64
C GLU A 147 27.77 3.71 2.50
N ARG A 148 27.74 2.72 3.36
CA ARG A 148 26.62 1.77 3.46
C ARG A 148 25.88 1.94 4.79
N GLU A 149 24.59 2.16 4.71
CA GLU A 149 23.68 2.25 5.85
C GLU A 149 22.75 1.03 5.87
N GLY A 150 23.13 -0.02 6.61
CA GLY A 150 22.39 -1.27 6.63
C GLY A 150 22.35 -1.94 5.25
N GLU A 151 21.17 -2.05 4.65
CA GLU A 151 20.97 -2.58 3.30
C GLU A 151 21.09 -1.50 2.20
N LEU A 152 21.12 -0.23 2.58
CA LEU A 152 21.14 0.91 1.66
C LEU A 152 22.56 1.39 1.40
N PHE A 153 22.72 2.02 0.26
CA PHE A 153 23.97 2.65 -0.21
C PHE A 153 23.73 4.15 -0.35
N LYS A 154 24.56 4.95 0.29
CA LYS A 154 24.53 6.39 0.16
C LYS A 154 25.31 6.80 -1.10
N LEU A 155 24.62 7.45 -2.00
CA LEU A 155 25.12 7.87 -3.29
C LEU A 155 25.17 9.38 -3.35
N ARG A 156 26.34 9.94 -3.70
CA ARG A 156 26.50 11.37 -4.01
C ARG A 156 26.60 11.53 -5.52
N PHE A 157 25.63 12.20 -6.11
CA PHE A 157 25.58 12.52 -7.53
C PHE A 157 26.45 13.72 -7.86
N SER A 158 27.09 13.71 -9.02
CA SER A 158 27.94 14.79 -9.52
C SER A 158 27.26 15.55 -10.64
N GLY A 159 27.56 16.85 -10.77
CA GLY A 159 27.02 17.71 -11.83
C GLY A 159 26.08 18.77 -11.29
N SER A 160 25.39 19.48 -12.20
CA SER A 160 24.49 20.58 -11.88
C SER A 160 23.04 20.18 -11.62
N LEU A 161 22.66 18.94 -11.99
CA LEU A 161 21.31 18.44 -11.79
C LEU A 161 21.15 17.91 -10.36
N ASN A 162 20.05 18.26 -9.71
CA ASN A 162 19.71 17.64 -8.45
C ASN A 162 19.14 16.22 -8.66
N VAL A 163 19.02 15.42 -7.58
CA VAL A 163 18.58 14.02 -7.64
C VAL A 163 17.22 13.90 -8.32
N TYR A 164 16.24 14.76 -8.02
CA TYR A 164 14.91 14.70 -8.64
C TYR A 164 14.94 14.96 -10.15
N GLN A 165 15.80 15.91 -10.59
CA GLN A 165 16.00 16.19 -12.02
C GLN A 165 16.65 15.01 -12.74
N ILE A 166 17.64 14.37 -12.12
CA ILE A 166 18.26 13.14 -12.62
C ILE A 166 17.23 12.03 -12.79
N LEU A 167 16.41 11.80 -11.77
CA LEU A 167 15.38 10.77 -11.80
C LEU A 167 14.33 11.03 -12.89
N GLU A 168 13.92 12.28 -13.08
CA GLU A 168 12.94 12.61 -14.12
C GLU A 168 13.50 12.41 -15.54
N GLN A 169 14.78 12.72 -15.76
CA GLN A 169 15.42 12.62 -17.09
C GLN A 169 15.83 11.19 -17.45
N THR A 170 16.35 10.42 -16.50
CA THR A 170 17.00 9.12 -16.79
C THR A 170 16.40 7.95 -16.04
N GLY A 171 15.60 8.21 -15.03
CA GLY A 171 14.97 7.21 -14.20
C GLY A 171 13.80 6.51 -14.88
N ARG A 172 13.46 5.35 -14.34
CA ARG A 172 12.26 4.59 -14.72
C ARG A 172 11.38 4.36 -13.51
N LEU A 173 10.07 4.28 -13.77
CA LEU A 173 9.08 4.00 -12.75
C LEU A 173 9.33 2.61 -12.13
N PRO A 174 9.44 2.49 -10.82
CA PRO A 174 9.65 1.23 -10.14
C PRO A 174 8.32 0.51 -9.89
N LEU A 175 7.81 -0.21 -10.89
CA LEU A 175 6.65 -1.07 -10.64
C LEU A 175 6.99 -2.14 -9.58
N PRO A 176 6.01 -2.50 -8.74
CA PRO A 176 6.17 -3.57 -7.75
C PRO A 176 6.57 -4.91 -8.38
N PRO A 177 7.33 -5.77 -7.68
CA PRO A 177 7.88 -7.00 -8.25
C PRO A 177 6.84 -8.06 -8.66
N TYR A 178 5.60 -7.99 -8.16
CA TYR A 178 4.50 -8.87 -8.57
C TYR A 178 3.83 -8.43 -9.89
N ILE A 179 4.17 -7.26 -10.42
CA ILE A 179 3.85 -6.86 -11.79
C ILE A 179 5.02 -7.32 -12.66
N GLU A 180 4.82 -8.47 -13.35
CA GLU A 180 5.89 -9.19 -14.06
C GLU A 180 6.14 -8.66 -15.46
N ARG A 181 5.97 -7.37 -15.67
CA ARG A 181 6.26 -6.66 -16.92
C ARG A 181 7.09 -5.41 -16.68
N ALA A 182 7.73 -4.93 -17.72
CA ALA A 182 8.37 -3.61 -17.69
C ALA A 182 7.29 -2.51 -17.58
N ALA A 183 7.63 -1.42 -16.90
CA ALA A 183 6.81 -0.21 -16.92
C ALA A 183 6.74 0.34 -18.34
N ASP A 184 5.56 0.75 -18.77
CA ASP A 184 5.32 1.44 -20.04
C ASP A 184 4.91 2.90 -19.81
N ALA A 185 4.73 3.67 -20.88
CA ALA A 185 4.40 5.08 -20.79
C ALA A 185 3.04 5.34 -20.11
N ALA A 186 2.12 4.39 -20.15
CA ALA A 186 0.84 4.52 -19.49
C ALA A 186 0.98 4.40 -17.95
N ASP A 187 1.96 3.66 -17.46
CA ASP A 187 2.19 3.53 -16.02
C ASP A 187 2.64 4.86 -15.40
N ASP A 188 3.36 5.72 -16.11
CA ASP A 188 3.80 7.04 -15.62
C ASP A 188 2.60 7.88 -15.16
N GLU A 189 1.44 7.72 -15.80
CA GLU A 189 0.18 8.36 -15.41
C GLU A 189 -0.66 7.46 -14.49
N ARG A 190 -0.77 6.17 -14.82
CA ARG A 190 -1.72 5.25 -14.16
C ARG A 190 -1.25 4.78 -12.79
N TYR A 191 0.07 4.73 -12.55
CA TYR A 191 0.65 4.42 -11.23
C TYR A 191 0.89 5.69 -10.39
N GLN A 192 0.05 6.71 -10.60
CA GLN A 192 0.06 7.98 -9.90
C GLN A 192 -1.36 8.39 -9.54
N THR A 193 -1.57 8.96 -8.34
CA THR A 193 -2.87 9.50 -7.95
C THR A 193 -3.13 10.84 -8.66
N VAL A 194 -4.40 11.17 -8.90
CA VAL A 194 -4.80 12.44 -9.55
C VAL A 194 -4.54 13.68 -8.67
N TYR A 195 -4.19 13.45 -7.40
CA TYR A 195 -3.89 14.49 -6.41
C TYR A 195 -2.44 14.43 -5.88
N ALA A 196 -1.56 13.69 -6.55
CA ALA A 196 -0.15 13.57 -6.15
C ALA A 196 0.56 14.94 -6.21
N LYS A 197 1.26 15.31 -5.12
CA LYS A 197 1.94 16.62 -4.98
C LYS A 197 3.41 16.48 -4.61
N HIS A 198 3.71 15.81 -3.49
CA HIS A 198 5.04 15.78 -2.87
C HIS A 198 5.83 14.57 -3.34
N GLN A 199 6.86 14.85 -4.15
CA GLN A 199 7.73 13.83 -4.73
C GLN A 199 8.62 13.20 -3.65
N GLY A 200 8.74 11.85 -3.64
CA GLY A 200 9.57 11.14 -2.66
C GLY A 200 9.25 9.65 -2.49
N ALA A 201 8.13 9.17 -3.04
CA ALA A 201 7.73 7.77 -2.91
C ALA A 201 8.34 6.87 -3.99
N VAL A 202 8.61 5.62 -3.63
CA VAL A 202 8.98 4.52 -4.54
C VAL A 202 7.74 3.77 -5.00
N ALA A 203 6.67 3.78 -4.20
CA ALA A 203 5.40 3.14 -4.53
C ALA A 203 4.22 4.09 -4.38
N ALA A 204 3.19 3.90 -5.22
CA ALA A 204 1.96 4.68 -5.15
C ALA A 204 1.11 4.32 -3.92
N PRO A 205 0.36 5.28 -3.34
CA PRO A 205 -0.70 4.99 -2.39
C PRO A 205 -1.91 4.42 -3.15
N THR A 206 -1.89 3.10 -3.38
CA THR A 206 -2.67 2.40 -4.41
C THR A 206 -4.18 2.53 -4.26
N ALA A 207 -4.72 2.69 -3.05
CA ALA A 207 -6.14 2.99 -2.85
C ALA A 207 -6.56 4.33 -3.47
N GLY A 208 -5.62 5.26 -3.62
CA GLY A 208 -5.86 6.53 -4.30
C GLY A 208 -5.98 6.43 -5.82
N LEU A 209 -5.50 5.33 -6.42
CA LEU A 209 -5.55 5.13 -7.87
C LEU A 209 -6.97 4.93 -8.40
N HIS A 210 -7.91 4.60 -7.53
CA HIS A 210 -9.33 4.44 -7.90
C HIS A 210 -10.05 5.76 -8.13
N PHE A 211 -9.57 6.85 -7.53
CA PHE A 211 -10.21 8.16 -7.60
C PHE A 211 -9.94 8.83 -8.94
N THR A 212 -10.98 9.47 -9.46
CA THR A 212 -10.90 10.38 -10.61
C THR A 212 -11.23 11.81 -10.14
N PRO A 213 -10.87 12.87 -10.90
CA PRO A 213 -11.28 14.23 -10.58
C PRO A 213 -12.80 14.36 -10.41
N GLU A 214 -13.58 13.74 -11.32
CA GLU A 214 -15.04 13.78 -11.31
C GLU A 214 -15.63 13.12 -10.04
N LEU A 215 -15.05 12.01 -9.59
CA LEU A 215 -15.47 11.35 -8.36
C LEU A 215 -15.17 12.22 -7.13
N LEU A 216 -14.02 12.90 -7.10
CA LEU A 216 -13.67 13.84 -6.04
C LEU A 216 -14.63 15.03 -5.99
N ASP A 217 -15.01 15.57 -7.15
CA ASP A 217 -15.99 16.66 -7.26
C ASP A 217 -17.38 16.20 -6.79
N GLN A 218 -17.79 15.00 -7.16
CA GLN A 218 -19.06 14.40 -6.71
C GLN A 218 -19.07 14.18 -5.18
N LEU A 219 -18.00 13.69 -4.59
CA LEU A 219 -17.85 13.54 -3.14
C LEU A 219 -17.98 14.89 -2.45
N GLN A 220 -17.31 15.92 -2.96
CA GLN A 220 -17.41 17.29 -2.42
C GLN A 220 -18.83 17.86 -2.55
N ALA A 221 -19.51 17.65 -3.68
CA ALA A 221 -20.89 18.06 -3.89
C ALA A 221 -21.86 17.38 -2.92
N ASN A 222 -21.56 16.15 -2.49
CA ASN A 222 -22.32 15.41 -1.48
C ASN A 222 -21.94 15.81 -0.03
N GLY A 223 -21.12 16.85 0.15
CA GLY A 223 -20.72 17.36 1.46
C GLY A 223 -19.65 16.53 2.16
N ILE A 224 -18.96 15.65 1.42
CA ILE A 224 -17.83 14.86 1.94
C ILE A 224 -16.57 15.70 1.82
N ARG A 225 -15.89 15.91 2.94
CA ARG A 225 -14.68 16.74 3.02
C ARG A 225 -13.45 15.92 2.67
N ARG A 226 -12.37 16.60 2.29
CA ARG A 226 -11.07 15.97 2.09
C ARG A 226 -9.96 16.68 2.85
N ALA A 227 -8.99 15.92 3.32
CA ALA A 227 -7.72 16.39 3.87
C ALA A 227 -6.57 15.55 3.33
N GLU A 228 -5.35 16.03 3.45
CA GLU A 228 -4.17 15.39 2.89
C GLU A 228 -3.11 15.17 3.97
N VAL A 229 -2.39 14.06 3.83
CA VAL A 229 -1.16 13.75 4.54
C VAL A 229 -0.11 13.37 3.52
N THR A 230 1.15 13.39 3.89
CA THR A 230 2.23 12.86 3.05
C THR A 230 2.88 11.68 3.79
N LEU A 231 3.03 10.55 3.12
CA LEU A 231 3.93 9.47 3.53
C LEU A 231 4.64 8.96 2.29
N HIS A 232 5.96 9.02 2.31
CA HIS A 232 6.78 8.49 1.21
C HIS A 232 6.95 7.00 1.39
N VAL A 233 6.22 6.24 0.56
CA VAL A 233 6.25 4.78 0.59
C VAL A 233 7.59 4.30 0.04
N GLY A 234 8.35 3.58 0.86
CA GLY A 234 9.62 2.99 0.48
C GLY A 234 9.49 1.63 -0.20
N ALA A 235 10.59 1.13 -0.77
CA ALA A 235 10.67 -0.19 -1.41
C ALA A 235 10.44 -1.33 -0.42
N GLY A 236 10.65 -1.10 0.87
CA GLY A 236 10.39 -2.07 1.94
C GLY A 236 8.95 -2.58 1.98
N THR A 237 7.98 -1.78 1.48
CA THR A 237 6.58 -2.20 1.41
C THR A 237 6.34 -3.43 0.50
N PHE A 238 7.29 -3.74 -0.39
CA PHE A 238 7.24 -4.90 -1.27
C PHE A 238 7.97 -6.12 -0.70
N GLN A 239 8.64 -5.98 0.44
CA GLN A 239 9.37 -7.08 1.03
C GLN A 239 8.42 -7.98 1.84
N PRO A 240 8.51 -9.32 1.68
CA PRO A 240 7.72 -10.24 2.47
C PRO A 240 8.18 -10.22 3.93
N VAL A 241 7.24 -10.44 4.85
CA VAL A 241 7.58 -10.73 6.25
C VAL A 241 8.35 -12.04 6.32
N ARG A 242 9.52 -12.01 6.95
CA ARG A 242 10.43 -13.17 7.02
C ARG A 242 10.38 -13.91 8.36
N SER A 243 9.85 -13.26 9.41
CA SER A 243 9.78 -13.83 10.76
C SER A 243 8.50 -14.63 10.93
N GLU A 244 8.61 -15.88 11.39
CA GLU A 244 7.44 -16.72 11.74
C GLU A 244 6.62 -16.07 12.87
N ASN A 245 7.30 -15.56 13.90
CA ASN A 245 6.69 -14.76 14.94
C ASN A 245 6.61 -13.31 14.48
N ILE A 246 5.40 -12.81 14.27
CA ILE A 246 5.17 -11.45 13.76
C ILE A 246 5.70 -10.37 14.70
N ALA A 247 5.78 -10.62 16.00
CA ALA A 247 6.30 -9.65 16.96
C ALA A 247 7.81 -9.34 16.78
N GLU A 248 8.54 -10.19 16.06
CA GLU A 248 9.97 -10.01 15.76
C GLU A 248 10.20 -9.24 14.45
N HIS A 249 9.13 -9.00 13.68
CA HIS A 249 9.24 -8.27 12.42
C HIS A 249 9.60 -6.81 12.66
N LYS A 250 10.58 -6.32 11.91
CA LYS A 250 10.99 -4.91 11.92
C LYS A 250 10.52 -4.23 10.65
N MET A 251 9.69 -3.21 10.82
CA MET A 251 9.24 -2.38 9.72
C MET A 251 10.37 -1.46 9.23
N HIS A 252 10.39 -1.17 7.94
CA HIS A 252 11.21 -0.11 7.38
C HIS A 252 10.66 1.25 7.82
N LYS A 253 11.56 2.20 8.06
CA LYS A 253 11.18 3.58 8.38
C LYS A 253 10.73 4.32 7.13
N GLU A 254 9.58 4.97 7.22
CA GLU A 254 9.02 5.81 6.17
C GLU A 254 8.76 7.21 6.72
N TRP A 255 9.15 8.22 5.95
CA TRP A 255 8.92 9.60 6.34
C TRP A 255 7.46 9.99 6.10
N TYR A 256 6.88 10.70 7.07
CA TYR A 256 5.52 11.24 6.95
C TYR A 256 5.43 12.68 7.41
N SER A 257 4.39 13.38 6.95
CA SER A 257 4.02 14.74 7.38
C SER A 257 2.50 14.84 7.51
N ILE A 258 2.06 15.44 8.62
CA ILE A 258 0.66 15.76 8.90
C ILE A 258 0.53 17.27 9.00
N PRO A 259 -0.12 17.95 8.04
CA PRO A 259 -0.39 19.39 8.10
C PRO A 259 -1.32 19.76 9.26
N ALA A 260 -1.15 20.97 9.81
CA ALA A 260 -1.98 21.47 10.90
C ALA A 260 -3.47 21.56 10.51
N GLU A 261 -3.74 21.97 9.27
CA GLU A 261 -5.10 22.01 8.71
C GLU A 261 -5.76 20.62 8.64
N THR A 262 -4.98 19.57 8.43
CA THR A 262 -5.51 18.18 8.47
C THR A 262 -5.88 17.78 9.88
N VAL A 263 -5.08 18.15 10.88
CA VAL A 263 -5.39 17.90 12.30
C VAL A 263 -6.69 18.61 12.71
N GLU A 264 -6.83 19.88 12.35
CA GLU A 264 -8.04 20.66 12.68
C GLU A 264 -9.27 20.11 11.95
N ALA A 265 -9.17 19.74 10.67
CA ALA A 265 -10.27 19.12 9.93
C ALA A 265 -10.73 17.79 10.57
N ILE A 266 -9.79 16.98 11.09
CA ILE A 266 -10.10 15.74 11.81
C ILE A 266 -10.81 16.03 13.14
N LYS A 267 -10.32 17.02 13.91
CA LYS A 267 -10.96 17.41 15.18
C LYS A 267 -12.38 17.90 14.96
N GLU A 268 -12.59 18.80 13.99
CA GLU A 268 -13.93 19.30 13.64
C GLU A 268 -14.86 18.16 13.21
N THR A 269 -14.38 17.25 12.36
CA THR A 269 -15.17 16.11 11.88
C THR A 269 -15.65 15.27 13.06
N LYS A 270 -14.74 14.93 13.98
CA LYS A 270 -15.08 14.15 15.18
C LYS A 270 -16.00 14.89 16.15
N ALA A 271 -15.78 16.18 16.35
CA ALA A 271 -16.63 17.04 17.19
C ALA A 271 -18.08 17.10 16.66
N ASN A 272 -18.27 17.01 15.35
CA ASN A 272 -19.57 16.95 14.68
C ASN A 272 -20.16 15.53 14.61
N GLY A 273 -19.58 14.54 15.29
CA GLY A 273 -20.03 13.15 15.28
C GLY A 273 -19.92 12.45 13.91
N LYS A 274 -19.04 12.96 13.03
CA LYS A 274 -18.79 12.40 11.71
C LYS A 274 -17.53 11.56 11.67
N ARG A 275 -17.36 10.77 10.60
CA ARG A 275 -16.31 9.76 10.49
C ARG A 275 -15.10 10.27 9.73
N VAL A 276 -13.93 9.84 10.17
CA VAL A 276 -12.65 10.03 9.50
C VAL A 276 -12.29 8.74 8.75
N TRP A 277 -12.18 8.82 7.44
CA TRP A 277 -11.87 7.73 6.54
C TRP A 277 -10.44 7.85 6.03
N ALA A 278 -9.58 6.89 6.33
CA ALA A 278 -8.26 6.81 5.73
C ALA A 278 -8.39 6.22 4.31
N VAL A 279 -7.83 6.90 3.32
CA VAL A 279 -7.69 6.38 1.96
C VAL A 279 -6.33 5.74 1.82
N GLY A 280 -6.30 4.42 1.90
CA GLY A 280 -5.10 3.59 1.91
C GLY A 280 -4.50 3.34 3.28
N THR A 281 -3.79 2.22 3.38
CA THR A 281 -3.04 1.84 4.58
C THR A 281 -1.93 2.83 4.92
N THR A 282 -1.43 3.58 3.94
CA THR A 282 -0.42 4.63 4.12
C THR A 282 -1.00 5.83 4.88
N SER A 283 -2.19 6.33 4.51
CA SER A 283 -2.90 7.37 5.28
C SER A 283 -3.21 6.89 6.69
N MET A 284 -3.69 5.64 6.84
CA MET A 284 -3.93 5.03 8.15
C MET A 284 -2.66 5.04 9.00
N ARG A 285 -1.55 4.57 8.47
CA ARG A 285 -0.28 4.49 9.22
C ARG A 285 0.25 5.87 9.60
N SER A 286 0.12 6.88 8.72
CA SER A 286 0.52 8.25 9.04
C SER A 286 -0.28 8.82 10.21
N LEU A 287 -1.61 8.68 10.15
CA LEU A 287 -2.51 9.20 11.19
C LEU A 287 -2.27 8.52 12.53
N GLU A 288 -2.16 7.20 12.55
CA GLU A 288 -1.95 6.43 13.77
C GLU A 288 -0.54 6.63 14.34
N ALA A 289 0.49 6.82 13.49
CA ALA A 289 1.84 7.18 13.94
C ALA A 289 1.87 8.56 14.62
N ALA A 290 1.21 9.55 14.02
CA ALA A 290 1.13 10.90 14.57
C ALA A 290 0.27 11.00 15.84
N ALA A 291 -0.52 9.96 16.15
CA ALA A 291 -1.37 9.89 17.33
C ALA A 291 -0.82 9.00 18.46
N GLN A 292 0.39 8.43 18.32
CA GLN A 292 0.96 7.51 19.32
C GLN A 292 1.10 8.11 20.73
N SER A 293 1.20 9.44 20.84
CA SER A 293 1.22 10.15 22.15
C SER A 293 -0.15 10.22 22.83
N GLY A 294 -1.21 9.62 22.25
CA GLY A 294 -2.58 9.66 22.76
C GLY A 294 -3.48 10.68 22.06
N HIS A 295 -2.92 11.59 21.27
CA HIS A 295 -3.68 12.57 20.49
C HIS A 295 -2.93 12.90 19.19
N LEU A 296 -3.70 13.17 18.13
CA LEU A 296 -3.14 13.50 16.82
C LEU A 296 -2.42 14.85 16.87
N GLN A 297 -1.17 14.86 16.39
CA GLN A 297 -0.33 16.04 16.31
C GLN A 297 0.05 16.34 14.86
N ALA A 298 0.11 17.63 14.52
CA ALA A 298 0.71 18.11 13.29
C ALA A 298 2.24 18.01 13.38
N GLY A 299 2.89 17.82 12.25
CA GLY A 299 4.34 17.73 12.14
C GLY A 299 4.79 16.64 11.19
N GLU A 300 6.08 16.42 11.18
CA GLU A 300 6.73 15.43 10.33
C GLU A 300 7.68 14.55 11.13
N GLY A 301 7.97 13.36 10.60
CA GLY A 301 8.86 12.42 11.24
C GLY A 301 8.99 11.12 10.46
N ASP A 302 9.75 10.22 11.01
CA ASP A 302 9.84 8.83 10.50
C ASP A 302 8.93 7.91 11.31
N THR A 303 8.28 6.96 10.63
CA THR A 303 7.46 5.93 11.26
C THR A 303 7.88 4.54 10.81
N ASP A 304 7.99 3.64 11.77
CA ASP A 304 8.09 2.20 11.57
C ASP A 304 6.91 1.47 12.23
N ILE A 305 5.77 2.15 12.35
CA ILE A 305 4.58 1.60 13.00
C ILE A 305 4.15 0.30 12.34
N PHE A 306 4.06 -0.75 13.16
CA PHE A 306 3.56 -2.07 12.77
C PHE A 306 2.22 -2.33 13.42
N ILE A 307 1.16 -2.24 12.65
CA ILE A 307 -0.21 -2.42 13.12
C ILE A 307 -0.63 -3.87 12.94
N THR A 308 -0.90 -4.55 14.05
CA THR A 308 -1.33 -5.95 14.11
C THR A 308 -2.58 -6.09 14.96
N PRO A 309 -3.34 -7.20 14.89
CA PRO A 309 -4.50 -7.43 15.74
C PRO A 309 -4.19 -7.20 17.23
N GLY A 310 -5.06 -6.44 17.89
CA GLY A 310 -4.86 -5.92 19.26
C GLY A 310 -4.43 -4.45 19.30
N TYR A 311 -4.04 -3.85 18.17
CA TYR A 311 -3.78 -2.41 18.08
C TYR A 311 -5.06 -1.61 18.33
N ARG A 312 -4.94 -0.53 19.10
CA ARG A 312 -6.06 0.39 19.39
C ARG A 312 -5.96 1.61 18.50
N PHE A 313 -6.78 1.64 17.46
CA PHE A 313 -6.84 2.79 16.54
C PHE A 313 -7.39 4.03 17.25
N GLN A 314 -6.75 5.16 17.01
CA GLN A 314 -7.06 6.43 17.67
C GLN A 314 -7.76 7.42 16.76
N VAL A 315 -7.44 7.42 15.47
CA VAL A 315 -7.85 8.48 14.55
C VAL A 315 -8.92 8.00 13.57
N ALA A 316 -8.63 7.00 12.76
CA ALA A 316 -9.52 6.61 11.67
C ALA A 316 -10.70 5.75 12.13
N ASP A 317 -11.88 6.06 11.61
CA ASP A 317 -13.13 5.32 11.84
C ASP A 317 -13.47 4.39 10.67
N GLY A 318 -12.95 4.71 9.48
CA GLY A 318 -13.10 3.93 8.27
C GLY A 318 -11.81 3.84 7.45
N LEU A 319 -11.76 2.85 6.58
CA LEU A 319 -10.62 2.59 5.69
C LEU A 319 -11.11 2.18 4.31
N ILE A 320 -10.60 2.87 3.28
CA ILE A 320 -10.74 2.47 1.88
C ILE A 320 -9.39 1.93 1.45
N THR A 321 -9.31 0.68 1.02
CA THR A 321 -8.02 0.04 0.71
C THR A 321 -8.16 -1.03 -0.36
N ASN A 322 -7.05 -1.38 -1.03
CA ASN A 322 -6.99 -2.52 -1.94
C ASN A 322 -6.99 -3.85 -1.18
N PHE A 323 -7.17 -4.96 -1.89
CA PHE A 323 -6.88 -6.29 -1.36
C PHE A 323 -5.36 -6.51 -1.32
N HIS A 324 -4.88 -7.13 -0.24
CA HIS A 324 -3.47 -7.33 0.04
C HIS A 324 -3.04 -8.79 -0.12
N LEU A 325 -1.73 -9.01 -0.28
CA LEU A 325 -1.16 -10.35 -0.43
C LEU A 325 -1.21 -11.16 0.87
N PRO A 326 -1.23 -12.51 0.78
CA PRO A 326 -1.02 -13.36 1.94
C PRO A 326 0.27 -13.01 2.69
N LYS A 327 0.26 -13.18 4.01
CA LYS A 327 1.43 -12.96 4.88
C LYS A 327 2.01 -11.54 4.84
N SER A 328 1.27 -10.55 4.33
CA SER A 328 1.72 -9.16 4.28
C SER A 328 1.39 -8.38 5.55
N THR A 329 2.22 -7.40 5.88
CA THR A 329 1.97 -6.44 6.97
C THR A 329 0.66 -5.68 6.78
N LEU A 330 0.25 -5.47 5.52
CA LEU A 330 -0.98 -4.77 5.17
C LEU A 330 -2.23 -5.64 5.44
N LEU A 331 -2.15 -6.95 5.23
CA LEU A 331 -3.23 -7.88 5.62
C LEU A 331 -3.38 -7.90 7.15
N MET A 332 -2.27 -7.82 7.89
CA MET A 332 -2.31 -7.72 9.35
C MET A 332 -3.00 -6.44 9.81
N LEU A 333 -2.72 -5.30 9.16
CA LEU A 333 -3.33 -4.01 9.45
C LEU A 333 -4.86 -4.05 9.24
N VAL A 334 -5.33 -4.53 8.09
CA VAL A 334 -6.79 -4.59 7.84
C VAL A 334 -7.47 -5.59 8.76
N SER A 335 -6.78 -6.68 9.14
CA SER A 335 -7.25 -7.65 10.12
C SER A 335 -7.33 -7.06 11.54
N ALA A 336 -6.38 -6.19 11.90
CA ALA A 336 -6.43 -5.42 13.14
C ALA A 336 -7.59 -4.45 13.17
N PHE A 337 -7.91 -3.82 12.02
CA PHE A 337 -8.93 -2.78 11.91
C PHE A 337 -10.36 -3.34 11.94
N SER A 338 -10.63 -4.37 11.16
CA SER A 338 -11.99 -4.88 10.96
C SER A 338 -12.23 -6.28 11.56
N GLY A 339 -11.22 -6.84 12.24
CA GLY A 339 -11.30 -8.18 12.84
C GLY A 339 -10.82 -9.28 11.89
N VAL A 340 -10.04 -10.22 12.44
CA VAL A 340 -9.37 -11.29 11.68
C VAL A 340 -10.36 -12.17 10.93
N GLU A 341 -11.41 -12.65 11.62
CA GLU A 341 -12.39 -13.57 11.01
C GLU A 341 -13.24 -12.87 9.94
N HIS A 342 -13.56 -11.59 10.18
CA HIS A 342 -14.30 -10.78 9.20
C HIS A 342 -13.48 -10.57 7.92
N ILE A 343 -12.21 -10.22 8.03
CA ILE A 343 -11.31 -10.06 6.88
C ILE A 343 -11.11 -11.39 6.16
N ARG A 344 -10.97 -12.51 6.87
CA ARG A 344 -10.92 -13.84 6.23
C ARG A 344 -12.17 -14.14 5.42
N ALA A 345 -13.36 -13.80 5.93
CA ALA A 345 -14.61 -13.96 5.20
C ALA A 345 -14.68 -13.06 3.97
N ALA A 346 -14.27 -11.79 4.09
CA ALA A 346 -14.22 -10.82 2.99
C ALA A 346 -13.26 -11.28 1.87
N TYR A 347 -12.07 -11.78 2.23
CA TYR A 347 -11.09 -12.28 1.26
C TYR A 347 -11.54 -13.56 0.56
N ARG A 348 -12.21 -14.47 1.28
CA ARG A 348 -12.83 -15.65 0.67
C ARG A 348 -13.87 -15.25 -0.36
N HIS A 349 -14.78 -14.36 0.01
CA HIS A 349 -15.79 -13.80 -0.89
C HIS A 349 -15.14 -13.15 -2.12
N ALA A 350 -14.11 -12.33 -1.91
CA ALA A 350 -13.41 -11.66 -3.00
C ALA A 350 -12.78 -12.65 -4.01
N ILE A 351 -12.18 -13.73 -3.52
CA ILE A 351 -11.62 -14.79 -4.38
C ILE A 351 -12.74 -15.53 -5.14
N GLU A 352 -13.81 -15.92 -4.46
CA GLU A 352 -14.98 -16.59 -5.06
C GLU A 352 -15.66 -15.72 -6.13
N GLN A 353 -15.73 -14.39 -5.88
CA GLN A 353 -16.31 -13.43 -6.80
C GLN A 353 -15.30 -12.86 -7.81
N GLN A 354 -14.10 -13.44 -7.89
CA GLN A 354 -13.06 -13.05 -8.86
C GLN A 354 -12.71 -11.56 -8.81
N TYR A 355 -12.55 -11.01 -7.61
CA TYR A 355 -11.97 -9.68 -7.43
C TYR A 355 -10.51 -9.67 -7.84
N ARG A 356 -10.05 -8.53 -8.31
CA ARG A 356 -8.64 -8.31 -8.66
C ARG A 356 -7.89 -7.86 -7.41
N PHE A 357 -6.70 -8.35 -7.23
CA PHE A 357 -5.89 -8.11 -6.04
C PHE A 357 -4.73 -7.16 -6.33
N PHE A 358 -4.25 -6.51 -5.29
CA PHE A 358 -3.05 -5.70 -5.17
C PHE A 358 -3.16 -4.32 -5.81
N SER A 359 -2.02 -3.72 -6.31
CA SER A 359 -1.95 -2.29 -6.68
C SER A 359 -2.95 -1.84 -7.73
N TYR A 360 -3.14 -2.63 -8.77
CA TYR A 360 -4.10 -2.37 -9.84
C TYR A 360 -5.41 -3.14 -9.69
N GLY A 361 -5.59 -3.76 -8.53
CA GLY A 361 -6.78 -4.53 -8.21
C GLY A 361 -7.97 -3.68 -7.82
N ASP A 362 -8.92 -4.32 -7.15
CA ASP A 362 -10.16 -3.74 -6.64
C ASP A 362 -10.00 -3.25 -5.20
N ALA A 363 -11.03 -2.63 -4.65
CA ALA A 363 -10.99 -2.00 -3.34
C ALA A 363 -11.98 -2.64 -2.35
N MET A 364 -11.73 -2.37 -1.06
CA MET A 364 -12.62 -2.66 0.07
C MET A 364 -12.98 -1.37 0.79
N LEU A 365 -14.20 -1.29 1.30
CA LEU A 365 -14.67 -0.31 2.25
C LEU A 365 -14.85 -0.98 3.62
N LEU A 366 -14.07 -0.54 4.59
CA LEU A 366 -13.98 -1.13 5.93
C LEU A 366 -14.31 -0.10 7.00
N THR A 367 -14.89 -0.54 8.12
CA THR A 367 -14.96 0.25 9.36
C THR A 367 -14.29 -0.51 10.48
N ARG A 368 -13.97 0.20 11.56
CA ARG A 368 -13.42 -0.42 12.76
C ARG A 368 -14.39 -1.48 13.29
N ALA A 369 -13.87 -2.67 13.62
CA ALA A 369 -14.64 -3.63 14.39
C ALA A 369 -14.98 -3.01 15.76
N GLU A 370 -16.22 -3.16 16.20
CA GLU A 370 -16.57 -2.80 17.58
C GLU A 370 -15.72 -3.63 18.54
N ALA A 371 -15.21 -3.00 19.58
CA ALA A 371 -14.49 -3.72 20.64
C ALA A 371 -15.49 -4.66 21.31
N ILE A 372 -15.24 -5.98 21.15
CA ILE A 372 -15.99 -7.02 21.90
C ILE A 372 -15.53 -7.02 23.34
#